data_90a1b182cd3d85a191c837eeead2a4d6
#
_entry.id   90a1b182cd3d85a191c837eeead2a4d6
#
_cell.length_a   1.000
_cell.length_b   1.000
_cell.length_c   1.000
_cell.angle_alpha   90.00
_cell.angle_beta   90.00
_cell.angle_gamma   90.00
#
_symmetry.space_group_name_H-M   'P 1'
#
loop_
_entity.id
_entity.type
_entity.pdbx_description
1 polymer ?
#
loop_
_entity_poly.entity_id
_entity_poly.type
_entity_poly.pdbx_seq_one_letter_code
_entity_poly.pdbx_strand_id
1 'polypeptide(L)'
;MKKKFTSRFSNFLLPVIATGIFIICSSCTRQETSKITVFSSSLSGDRLSPSYNIWSLRDKRENIPEIKIDASVRYQEISGFGATFNEAGMICLNSLGREAKESVLKMLFDPGAGAGYTEMKSPVAACDFASAGPWYTYDETPGDTTMEHFTIERDLAPNGLITFIKAASKFGKFEIESPMDFAPDWMYIGLKNGEKHIKPVYYKALAKYYSKYLKAYTDNGVTINYLNLFNEADNPWYSNVTYKVIGELIKNYVGPQLKSDGLRTKIQLGETSNRPEAMRKFPDPLADPEVRKNINSLTVHGYDWDQFASLTELHNKYPDLPIWQTEVCYARVNDQPSNEPPERPLPVPVYDFSDGEFWGNMIMNDMKNWVSAWIYWNMILDQNGGPWLVSEIHGDPDNNRQHPVVIINRETKKVTYTGLYYYLAHFAKFIRPGAYRIKAGGESGSLNYAAFVNRDGNFVLNIINNGDETACKVKWNSMTAVQKLKAHSITTLKWANP
;
A
#
# COMPACT_ATOMS: atom_id res chain seq x y z
N MET A 1 39.38 -46.01 65.74
CA MET A 1 38.76 -47.05 66.61
C MET A 1 37.63 -47.69 65.83
N LYS A 2 37.84 -48.87 65.33
CA LYS A 2 37.16 -50.15 65.64
C LYS A 2 35.62 -50.03 65.55
N LYS A 3 34.84 -50.80 64.78
CA LYS A 3 34.93 -52.25 64.50
C LYS A 3 34.13 -52.66 63.31
N LYS A 4 34.62 -53.69 62.64
CA LYS A 4 33.90 -54.54 61.67
C LYS A 4 32.78 -55.33 62.35
N PHE A 5 31.72 -55.66 61.60
CA PHE A 5 31.09 -56.99 61.75
C PHE A 5 30.52 -57.47 60.42
N THR A 6 30.95 -58.63 60.05
CA THR A 6 30.54 -59.47 58.96
C THR A 6 29.44 -60.43 59.39
N SER A 7 28.43 -60.72 58.56
CA SER A 7 27.86 -62.07 58.56
C SER A 7 27.25 -62.40 57.20
N ARG A 8 27.62 -63.59 56.75
CA ARG A 8 27.06 -64.32 55.58
C ARG A 8 25.75 -64.98 55.96
N PHE A 9 24.87 -65.18 54.92
CA PHE A 9 24.08 -66.43 54.70
C PHE A 9 23.20 -66.11 53.43
N SER A 10 23.41 -66.82 52.38
CA SER A 10 22.94 -68.15 51.94
C SER A 10 21.80 -68.04 50.89
N ASN A 11 22.08 -68.61 49.72
CA ASN A 11 21.23 -68.72 48.54
C ASN A 11 19.86 -69.40 48.74
N PHE A 12 18.83 -68.91 48.14
CA PHE A 12 17.72 -69.71 47.67
C PHE A 12 17.25 -69.11 46.27
N LEU A 13 17.43 -69.92 45.26
CA LEU A 13 16.85 -69.68 43.89
C LEU A 13 15.40 -70.15 43.88
N LEU A 14 14.51 -69.30 43.47
CA LEU A 14 13.18 -69.67 42.98
C LEU A 14 12.93 -68.97 41.59
N PRO A 15 12.48 -69.74 40.61
CA PRO A 15 12.24 -69.11 39.25
C PRO A 15 10.91 -68.36 39.26
N VAL A 16 10.98 -67.06 39.01
CA VAL A 16 9.79 -66.23 38.71
C VAL A 16 9.56 -66.29 37.22
N ILE A 17 8.45 -66.89 36.84
CA ILE A 17 7.89 -66.84 35.49
C ILE A 17 7.40 -65.41 35.26
N ALA A 18 8.12 -64.64 34.46
CA ALA A 18 7.70 -63.32 34.02
C ALA A 18 6.71 -63.42 32.85
N THR A 19 5.43 -63.33 33.16
CA THR A 19 4.39 -63.13 32.15
C THR A 19 4.49 -61.69 31.63
N GLY A 20 5.09 -61.52 30.45
CA GLY A 20 5.21 -60.22 29.79
C GLY A 20 3.85 -59.72 29.32
N ILE A 21 3.29 -58.76 30.05
CA ILE A 21 2.16 -57.96 29.57
C ILE A 21 2.74 -56.93 28.59
N PHE A 22 2.62 -57.16 27.29
CA PHE A 22 2.84 -56.15 26.27
C PHE A 22 1.72 -55.10 26.39
N ILE A 23 1.97 -54.04 27.13
CA ILE A 23 1.15 -52.81 27.04
C ILE A 23 1.49 -52.16 25.70
N ILE A 24 0.66 -52.41 24.68
CA ILE A 24 0.68 -51.62 23.46
C ILE A 24 0.20 -50.22 23.85
N CYS A 25 1.13 -49.35 24.21
CA CYS A 25 0.89 -47.91 24.22
C CYS A 25 0.58 -47.47 22.79
N SER A 26 -0.69 -47.50 22.42
CA SER A 26 -1.17 -46.70 21.28
C SER A 26 -0.87 -45.25 21.62
N SER A 27 0.29 -44.77 21.20
CA SER A 27 0.56 -43.35 21.14
C SER A 27 -0.44 -42.75 20.17
N CYS A 28 -1.60 -42.36 20.70
CA CYS A 28 -2.46 -41.42 20.06
C CYS A 28 -1.62 -40.12 19.92
N THR A 29 -0.87 -40.02 18.86
CA THR A 29 -0.35 -38.70 18.44
C THR A 29 -1.59 -37.82 18.26
N ARG A 30 -1.84 -37.01 19.28
CA ARG A 30 -2.80 -35.90 19.20
C ARG A 30 -2.28 -35.03 18.08
N GLN A 31 -2.84 -35.21 16.88
CA GLN A 31 -2.51 -34.42 15.72
C GLN A 31 -2.94 -32.99 16.11
N GLU A 32 -1.96 -32.12 16.38
CA GLU A 32 -2.23 -30.71 16.59
C GLU A 32 -2.92 -30.20 15.35
N THR A 33 -4.23 -29.96 15.44
CA THR A 33 -4.97 -29.28 14.40
C THR A 33 -4.44 -27.87 14.32
N SER A 34 -3.70 -27.53 13.26
CA SER A 34 -3.16 -26.19 13.11
C SER A 34 -4.29 -25.20 13.01
N LYS A 35 -4.23 -24.18 13.87
CA LYS A 35 -5.25 -23.16 14.02
C LYS A 35 -5.14 -22.13 12.90
N ILE A 36 -6.30 -21.72 12.36
CA ILE A 36 -6.42 -20.59 11.45
C ILE A 36 -7.03 -19.43 12.23
N THR A 37 -6.34 -18.29 12.24
CA THR A 37 -6.95 -17.04 12.70
C THR A 37 -7.67 -16.39 11.53
N VAL A 38 -8.91 -16.01 11.73
CA VAL A 38 -9.77 -15.42 10.70
C VAL A 38 -10.15 -14.00 11.12
N PHE A 39 -10.10 -13.06 10.18
CA PHE A 39 -10.57 -11.70 10.37
C PHE A 39 -11.60 -11.39 9.27
N SER A 40 -12.68 -10.75 9.63
CA SER A 40 -13.74 -10.39 8.68
C SER A 40 -14.15 -8.94 8.80
N SER A 41 -14.45 -8.33 7.67
CA SER A 41 -15.15 -7.06 7.57
C SER A 41 -16.29 -7.21 6.58
N SER A 42 -17.50 -6.77 6.94
CA SER A 42 -18.71 -7.03 6.16
C SER A 42 -19.69 -5.87 6.20
N LEU A 43 -20.56 -5.79 5.21
CA LEU A 43 -21.64 -4.81 5.18
C LEU A 43 -22.57 -4.96 6.41
N SER A 44 -22.70 -6.18 6.94
CA SER A 44 -23.52 -6.48 8.13
C SER A 44 -22.92 -6.05 9.47
N GLY A 45 -21.73 -5.40 9.48
CA GLY A 45 -21.19 -4.73 10.66
C GLY A 45 -19.88 -5.27 11.22
N ASP A 46 -19.30 -6.33 10.65
CA ASP A 46 -17.96 -6.75 11.06
C ASP A 46 -16.91 -5.71 10.63
N ARG A 47 -15.91 -5.50 11.49
CA ARG A 47 -14.85 -4.52 11.31
C ARG A 47 -13.52 -5.10 11.80
N LEU A 48 -12.81 -5.83 10.92
CA LEU A 48 -11.64 -6.63 11.28
C LEU A 48 -11.94 -7.58 12.45
N SER A 49 -13.15 -8.11 12.50
CA SER A 49 -13.65 -8.93 13.60
C SER A 49 -12.94 -10.27 13.64
N PRO A 50 -12.23 -10.62 14.74
CA PRO A 50 -11.47 -11.85 14.82
C PRO A 50 -12.38 -13.06 15.10
N SER A 51 -12.01 -14.18 14.50
CA SER A 51 -12.60 -15.50 14.78
C SER A 51 -11.53 -16.57 14.49
N TYR A 52 -11.91 -17.84 14.64
CA TYR A 52 -10.99 -18.95 14.46
C TYR A 52 -11.60 -20.06 13.62
N ASN A 53 -10.76 -20.73 12.85
CA ASN A 53 -11.08 -21.93 12.11
C ASN A 53 -9.96 -22.97 12.34
N ILE A 54 -10.15 -24.18 11.89
CA ILE A 54 -9.18 -25.28 12.05
C ILE A 54 -8.99 -26.02 10.72
N TRP A 55 -7.79 -26.52 10.51
CA TRP A 55 -7.50 -27.46 9.44
C TRP A 55 -8.01 -28.86 9.79
N SER A 56 -8.53 -29.57 8.80
CA SER A 56 -9.00 -30.96 8.91
C SER A 56 -8.45 -31.79 7.79
N LEU A 57 -8.13 -33.06 8.06
CA LEU A 57 -7.71 -34.00 7.03
C LEU A 57 -8.86 -34.54 6.17
N ARG A 58 -10.11 -34.39 6.62
CA ARG A 58 -11.30 -34.89 5.93
C ARG A 58 -12.41 -33.84 5.92
N ASP A 59 -12.80 -33.45 4.74
CA ASP A 59 -14.05 -32.75 4.52
C ASP A 59 -14.86 -33.45 3.45
N LYS A 60 -16.08 -33.85 3.80
CA LYS A 60 -17.01 -34.58 2.91
C LYS A 60 -18.01 -33.63 2.22
N ARG A 61 -17.91 -32.31 2.44
CA ARG A 61 -18.82 -31.36 1.80
C ARG A 61 -18.49 -31.28 0.30
N GLU A 62 -19.45 -31.61 -0.52
CA GLU A 62 -19.42 -31.50 -1.96
C GLU A 62 -20.17 -30.25 -2.41
N ASN A 63 -19.86 -29.74 -3.59
CA ASN A 63 -20.58 -28.62 -4.25
C ASN A 63 -20.44 -27.24 -3.60
N ILE A 64 -19.33 -26.93 -2.91
CA ILE A 64 -18.99 -25.58 -2.51
C ILE A 64 -17.72 -25.09 -3.23
N PRO A 65 -17.58 -23.78 -3.50
CA PRO A 65 -16.37 -23.20 -4.09
C PRO A 65 -15.09 -23.70 -3.42
N GLU A 66 -14.06 -23.99 -4.21
CA GLU A 66 -12.80 -24.52 -3.71
C GLU A 66 -11.62 -23.62 -4.10
N ILE A 67 -10.79 -23.28 -3.13
CA ILE A 67 -9.54 -22.52 -3.31
C ILE A 67 -8.38 -23.44 -2.92
N LYS A 68 -7.48 -23.73 -3.85
CA LYS A 68 -6.26 -24.52 -3.64
C LYS A 68 -5.07 -23.58 -3.56
N ILE A 69 -4.25 -23.74 -2.52
CA ILE A 69 -3.04 -22.93 -2.30
C ILE A 69 -1.82 -23.81 -2.59
N ASP A 70 -0.93 -23.28 -3.42
CA ASP A 70 0.35 -23.89 -3.77
C ASP A 70 1.49 -22.91 -3.47
N ALA A 71 2.13 -23.09 -2.34
CA ALA A 71 3.22 -22.23 -1.88
C ALA A 71 4.56 -22.49 -2.60
N SER A 72 4.65 -23.53 -3.44
CA SER A 72 5.85 -23.79 -4.23
C SER A 72 6.00 -22.82 -5.41
N VAL A 73 4.89 -22.17 -5.82
CA VAL A 73 4.87 -21.17 -6.89
C VAL A 73 4.76 -19.79 -6.27
N ARG A 74 5.81 -19.00 -6.44
CA ARG A 74 5.87 -17.60 -5.97
C ARG A 74 5.83 -16.65 -7.14
N TYR A 75 5.19 -15.50 -6.91
CA TYR A 75 5.11 -14.39 -7.83
C TYR A 75 5.91 -13.18 -7.27
N GLN A 76 5.40 -11.96 -7.40
CA GLN A 76 6.09 -10.75 -6.93
C GLN A 76 6.26 -10.71 -5.40
N GLU A 77 7.32 -10.05 -4.98
CA GLU A 77 7.51 -9.61 -3.60
C GLU A 77 6.66 -8.36 -3.36
N ILE A 78 6.03 -8.26 -2.19
CA ILE A 78 5.19 -7.14 -1.79
C ILE A 78 6.02 -6.11 -1.03
N SER A 79 6.02 -4.87 -1.49
CA SER A 79 6.66 -3.73 -0.82
C SER A 79 5.79 -3.19 0.30
N GLY A 80 4.50 -2.97 0.04
CA GLY A 80 3.60 -2.49 1.07
C GLY A 80 2.27 -1.92 0.58
N PHE A 81 1.52 -1.38 1.53
CA PHE A 81 0.21 -0.77 1.30
C PHE A 81 0.08 0.49 2.14
N GLY A 82 -0.61 1.50 1.61
CA GLY A 82 -0.84 2.72 2.35
C GLY A 82 -1.65 3.76 1.60
N ALA A 83 -1.40 5.02 1.93
CA ALA A 83 -2.10 6.16 1.36
C ALA A 83 -1.21 7.42 1.39
N THR A 84 -1.74 8.55 0.96
CA THR A 84 -0.96 9.77 0.73
C THR A 84 -1.06 10.75 1.88
N PHE A 85 0.07 11.32 2.27
CA PHE A 85 0.16 12.51 3.11
C PHE A 85 -0.10 13.76 2.28
N ASN A 86 -0.94 14.66 2.78
CA ASN A 86 -1.13 16.00 2.24
C ASN A 86 -1.50 17.01 3.35
N GLU A 87 -1.42 18.30 3.07
CA GLU A 87 -1.74 19.33 4.05
C GLU A 87 -3.21 19.26 4.49
N ALA A 88 -4.13 18.96 3.57
CA ALA A 88 -5.55 18.83 3.89
C ALA A 88 -5.83 17.81 4.98
N GLY A 89 -5.17 16.64 4.91
CA GLY A 89 -5.26 15.61 5.95
C GLY A 89 -4.75 16.08 7.30
N MET A 90 -3.65 16.84 7.32
CA MET A 90 -3.12 17.39 8.55
C MET A 90 -4.02 18.46 9.17
N ILE A 91 -4.66 19.29 8.35
CA ILE A 91 -5.68 20.24 8.81
C ILE A 91 -6.88 19.53 9.43
N CYS A 92 -7.35 18.45 8.80
CA CYS A 92 -8.42 17.64 9.36
C CYS A 92 -8.04 17.04 10.71
N LEU A 93 -6.84 16.47 10.83
CA LEU A 93 -6.32 15.95 12.10
C LEU A 93 -6.17 17.03 13.17
N ASN A 94 -5.69 18.22 12.81
CA ASN A 94 -5.52 19.34 13.74
C ASN A 94 -6.86 19.95 14.21
N SER A 95 -7.96 19.64 13.54
CA SER A 95 -9.29 20.00 14.02
C SER A 95 -9.75 19.16 15.21
N LEU A 96 -9.11 18.02 15.47
CA LEU A 96 -9.42 17.13 16.60
C LEU A 96 -8.66 17.51 17.85
N GLY A 97 -9.16 17.10 19.01
CA GLY A 97 -8.38 17.09 20.24
C GLY A 97 -7.26 16.04 20.16
N ARG A 98 -6.24 16.21 21.02
CA ARG A 98 -5.02 15.41 21.01
C ARG A 98 -5.27 13.89 21.00
N GLU A 99 -6.12 13.41 21.92
CA GLU A 99 -6.41 11.96 22.05
C GLU A 99 -7.07 11.39 20.80
N ALA A 100 -8.04 12.11 20.24
CA ALA A 100 -8.72 11.67 19.01
C ALA A 100 -7.76 11.66 17.81
N LYS A 101 -6.90 12.67 17.69
CA LYS A 101 -5.85 12.74 16.68
C LYS A 101 -4.88 11.54 16.77
N GLU A 102 -4.37 11.26 17.97
CA GLU A 102 -3.48 10.13 18.22
C GLU A 102 -4.18 8.79 17.95
N SER A 103 -5.48 8.69 18.28
CA SER A 103 -6.28 7.50 17.95
C SER A 103 -6.39 7.25 16.44
N VAL A 104 -6.65 8.29 15.64
CA VAL A 104 -6.71 8.17 14.17
C VAL A 104 -5.36 7.70 13.62
N LEU A 105 -4.26 8.33 14.02
CA LEU A 105 -2.92 7.94 13.59
C LEU A 105 -2.58 6.52 14.00
N LYS A 106 -2.95 6.11 15.21
CA LYS A 106 -2.78 4.73 15.67
C LYS A 106 -3.56 3.74 14.81
N MET A 107 -4.80 4.05 14.46
CA MET A 107 -5.61 3.18 13.60
C MET A 107 -5.04 3.05 12.18
N LEU A 108 -4.34 4.04 11.67
CA LEU A 108 -3.71 3.97 10.35
C LEU A 108 -2.36 3.23 10.39
N PHE A 109 -1.50 3.53 11.37
CA PHE A 109 -0.08 3.16 11.32
C PHE A 109 0.34 2.05 12.28
N ASP A 110 -0.38 1.81 13.40
CA ASP A 110 -0.01 0.75 14.35
C ASP A 110 -0.34 -0.64 13.78
N PRO A 111 0.65 -1.53 13.59
CA PRO A 111 0.41 -2.85 13.01
C PRO A 111 -0.38 -3.79 13.94
N GLY A 112 -0.38 -3.52 15.24
CA GLY A 112 -1.15 -4.29 16.22
C GLY A 112 -2.61 -3.86 16.29
N ALA A 113 -2.85 -2.59 16.54
CA ALA A 113 -4.20 -2.04 16.75
C ALA A 113 -4.90 -1.62 15.45
N GLY A 114 -4.16 -1.09 14.47
CA GLY A 114 -4.70 -0.49 13.25
C GLY A 114 -4.38 -1.26 11.97
N ALA A 115 -4.40 -0.55 10.86
CA ALA A 115 -4.09 -1.08 9.52
C ALA A 115 -2.58 -1.33 9.33
N GLY A 116 -1.72 -0.57 10.01
CA GLY A 116 -0.27 -0.74 9.96
C GLY A 116 0.32 -0.44 8.57
N TYR A 117 -0.04 0.68 7.98
CA TYR A 117 0.46 1.14 6.67
C TYR A 117 1.98 1.16 6.63
N THR A 118 2.56 0.76 5.52
CA THR A 118 4.01 0.56 5.35
C THR A 118 4.59 1.23 4.12
N GLU A 119 3.75 1.64 3.16
CA GLU A 119 4.17 2.33 1.96
C GLU A 119 3.32 3.57 1.79
N MET A 120 3.94 4.74 1.78
CA MET A 120 3.24 6.01 1.81
C MET A 120 3.68 6.90 0.64
N LYS A 121 2.80 7.79 0.21
CA LYS A 121 3.12 8.85 -0.75
C LYS A 121 3.15 10.20 -0.04
N SER A 122 4.05 11.08 -0.43
CA SER A 122 4.09 12.49 0.00
C SER A 122 4.57 13.35 -1.17
N PRO A 123 3.85 14.40 -1.57
CA PRO A 123 4.27 15.22 -2.70
C PRO A 123 5.55 15.99 -2.39
N VAL A 124 6.29 16.38 -3.42
CA VAL A 124 7.35 17.37 -3.35
C VAL A 124 6.72 18.76 -3.44
N ALA A 125 6.64 19.47 -2.33
CA ALA A 125 5.93 20.75 -2.17
C ALA A 125 4.40 20.62 -2.32
N ALA A 126 3.75 21.55 -3.01
CA ALA A 126 2.30 21.56 -3.15
C ALA A 126 1.79 20.43 -4.05
N CYS A 127 0.62 19.93 -3.69
CA CYS A 127 -0.25 19.10 -4.52
C CYS A 127 -1.66 19.72 -4.58
N ASP A 128 -2.59 19.16 -5.31
CA ASP A 128 -3.99 19.62 -5.38
C ASP A 128 -4.73 19.62 -4.04
N PHE A 129 -4.17 19.02 -3.00
CA PHE A 129 -4.60 19.08 -1.60
C PHE A 129 -3.64 19.87 -0.69
N ALA A 130 -2.87 20.78 -1.25
CA ALA A 130 -2.31 21.91 -0.51
C ALA A 130 -3.46 22.81 -0.05
N SER A 131 -3.49 23.21 1.19
CA SER A 131 -4.74 23.55 1.84
C SER A 131 -4.89 25.02 2.26
N ALA A 132 -3.87 25.84 2.05
CA ALA A 132 -3.92 27.27 2.39
C ALA A 132 -2.89 28.06 1.60
N GLY A 133 -3.29 29.26 1.17
CA GLY A 133 -2.46 30.20 0.42
C GLY A 133 -2.27 29.80 -1.05
N PRO A 134 -1.41 30.47 -1.77
CA PRO A 134 -1.16 30.13 -3.17
C PRO A 134 -0.48 28.77 -3.29
N TRP A 135 -0.58 28.16 -4.47
CA TRP A 135 0.28 27.05 -4.85
C TRP A 135 1.74 27.41 -4.58
N TYR A 136 2.54 26.51 -4.09
CA TYR A 136 3.92 26.80 -3.70
C TYR A 136 4.88 25.73 -4.20
N THR A 137 6.11 26.16 -4.46
CA THR A 137 7.28 25.28 -4.55
C THR A 137 8.31 25.67 -3.47
N TYR A 138 9.42 24.99 -3.40
CA TYR A 138 10.44 25.31 -2.40
C TYR A 138 11.39 26.43 -2.83
N ASP A 139 11.31 26.89 -4.09
CA ASP A 139 12.10 28.01 -4.58
C ASP A 139 11.35 28.77 -5.67
N GLU A 140 10.70 29.86 -5.26
CA GLU A 140 9.93 30.73 -6.16
C GLU A 140 10.78 31.86 -6.78
N THR A 141 12.08 31.92 -6.48
CA THR A 141 12.97 33.00 -6.95
C THR A 141 13.38 32.78 -8.39
N PRO A 142 12.95 33.62 -9.35
CA PRO A 142 13.27 33.41 -10.75
C PRO A 142 14.77 33.36 -11.03
N GLY A 143 15.23 32.27 -11.64
CA GLY A 143 16.62 32.11 -12.03
C GLY A 143 17.58 31.71 -10.90
N ASP A 144 17.10 31.37 -9.72
CA ASP A 144 17.95 30.86 -8.63
C ASP A 144 18.46 29.43 -8.91
N THR A 145 19.39 29.32 -9.84
CA THR A 145 19.98 28.02 -10.22
C THR A 145 20.90 27.43 -9.16
N THR A 146 21.22 28.20 -8.12
CA THR A 146 22.02 27.78 -6.96
C THR A 146 21.19 27.32 -5.79
N MET A 147 19.87 27.57 -5.83
CA MET A 147 18.90 27.25 -4.76
C MET A 147 19.25 27.97 -3.44
N GLU A 148 19.70 29.22 -3.48
CA GLU A 148 20.02 30.03 -2.28
C GLU A 148 18.76 30.37 -1.50
N HIS A 149 17.63 30.56 -2.20
CA HIS A 149 16.33 30.90 -1.61
C HIS A 149 15.43 29.67 -1.35
N PHE A 150 15.98 28.47 -1.52
CA PHE A 150 15.24 27.23 -1.26
C PHE A 150 14.81 27.12 0.22
N THR A 151 13.53 26.91 0.47
CA THR A 151 12.99 26.77 1.83
C THR A 151 11.88 25.72 1.93
N ILE A 152 11.84 24.98 3.04
CA ILE A 152 10.78 24.01 3.38
C ILE A 152 9.98 24.48 4.59
N GLU A 153 9.99 25.77 4.92
CA GLU A 153 9.34 26.30 6.14
C GLU A 153 7.86 25.93 6.21
N ARG A 154 7.18 25.88 5.06
CA ARG A 154 5.76 25.51 5.01
C ARG A 154 5.53 24.07 5.46
N ASP A 155 6.43 23.14 5.12
CA ASP A 155 6.32 21.75 5.52
C ASP A 155 6.63 21.51 7.01
N LEU A 156 7.35 22.46 7.62
CA LEU A 156 7.62 22.47 9.06
C LEU A 156 6.49 23.11 9.87
N ALA A 157 5.58 23.82 9.22
CA ALA A 157 4.43 24.45 9.87
C ALA A 157 3.49 23.42 10.52
N PRO A 158 2.59 23.84 11.42
CA PRO A 158 1.67 22.90 12.11
C PRO A 158 0.82 22.02 11.19
N ASN A 159 0.50 22.47 9.99
CA ASN A 159 -0.26 21.73 8.98
C ASN A 159 0.63 21.12 7.88
N GLY A 160 1.95 21.30 7.98
CA GLY A 160 2.89 20.89 6.94
C GLY A 160 3.16 19.39 6.90
N LEU A 161 3.73 18.96 5.80
CA LEU A 161 3.98 17.53 5.48
C LEU A 161 4.94 16.89 6.49
N ILE A 162 6.05 17.52 6.83
CA ILE A 162 7.02 16.99 7.80
C ILE A 162 6.35 16.80 9.17
N THR A 163 5.52 17.76 9.58
CA THR A 163 4.78 17.68 10.85
C THR A 163 3.82 16.49 10.84
N PHE A 164 3.14 16.23 9.72
CA PHE A 164 2.25 15.08 9.57
C PHE A 164 3.01 13.77 9.62
N ILE A 165 4.05 13.63 8.80
CA ILE A 165 4.89 12.42 8.72
C ILE A 165 5.48 12.06 10.08
N LYS A 166 6.03 13.05 10.81
CA LYS A 166 6.57 12.85 12.16
C LYS A 166 5.50 12.46 13.19
N ALA A 167 4.29 12.96 13.04
CA ALA A 167 3.19 12.55 13.91
C ALA A 167 2.79 11.07 13.66
N ALA A 168 2.74 10.66 12.39
CA ALA A 168 2.42 9.30 11.98
C ALA A 168 3.52 8.29 12.37
N SER A 169 4.80 8.65 12.22
CA SER A 169 5.94 7.78 12.48
C SER A 169 6.07 7.33 13.95
N LYS A 170 5.35 7.97 14.86
CA LYS A 170 5.26 7.55 16.27
C LYS A 170 4.51 6.22 16.44
N PHE A 171 3.67 5.85 15.50
CA PHE A 171 2.78 4.68 15.59
C PHE A 171 3.20 3.51 14.69
N GLY A 172 4.00 3.76 13.66
CA GLY A 172 4.45 2.72 12.74
C GLY A 172 5.68 3.14 11.94
N LYS A 173 6.28 2.14 11.27
CA LYS A 173 7.38 2.35 10.34
C LYS A 173 6.85 2.19 8.92
N PHE A 174 7.20 3.10 8.04
CA PHE A 174 6.82 3.11 6.64
C PHE A 174 7.93 3.71 5.78
N GLU A 175 7.95 3.36 4.52
CA GLU A 175 8.73 4.01 3.48
C GLU A 175 7.87 5.06 2.78
N ILE A 176 8.51 6.04 2.14
CA ILE A 176 7.83 7.16 1.47
C ILE A 176 8.35 7.27 0.04
N GLU A 177 7.42 7.25 -0.90
CA GLU A 177 7.65 7.70 -2.27
C GLU A 177 7.18 9.16 -2.42
N SER A 178 7.86 9.92 -3.29
CA SER A 178 7.60 11.35 -3.43
C SER A 178 7.69 11.80 -4.88
N PRO A 179 6.55 12.05 -5.53
CA PRO A 179 6.49 12.70 -6.83
C PRO A 179 6.34 14.21 -6.68
N MET A 180 6.68 14.94 -7.74
CA MET A 180 6.50 16.38 -7.84
C MET A 180 5.36 16.71 -8.83
N ASP A 181 4.37 17.43 -8.38
CA ASP A 181 3.27 17.87 -9.25
C ASP A 181 3.74 18.98 -10.20
N PHE A 182 4.42 20.00 -9.67
CA PHE A 182 4.96 21.11 -10.45
C PHE A 182 6.36 21.50 -9.99
N ALA A 183 7.25 21.72 -10.97
CA ALA A 183 8.49 22.43 -10.73
C ALA A 183 8.22 23.93 -10.56
N PRO A 184 9.18 24.70 -10.00
CA PRO A 184 9.08 26.16 -9.98
C PRO A 184 8.77 26.74 -11.34
N ASP A 185 7.82 27.69 -11.43
CA ASP A 185 7.33 28.26 -12.68
C ASP A 185 8.43 28.82 -13.58
N TRP A 186 9.47 29.39 -12.99
CA TRP A 186 10.58 29.93 -13.74
C TRP A 186 11.42 28.88 -14.48
N MET A 187 11.28 27.60 -14.13
CA MET A 187 11.93 26.48 -14.83
C MET A 187 11.17 26.07 -16.10
N TYR A 188 9.91 26.46 -16.27
CA TYR A 188 9.10 26.10 -17.43
C TYR A 188 9.28 27.06 -18.60
N ILE A 189 9.08 26.57 -19.84
CA ILE A 189 8.97 27.38 -21.05
C ILE A 189 7.61 28.07 -21.09
N GLY A 190 6.53 27.31 -20.85
CA GLY A 190 5.14 27.81 -20.82
C GLY A 190 4.50 27.46 -19.49
N LEU A 191 3.46 28.22 -19.11
CA LEU A 191 2.74 28.03 -17.84
C LEU A 191 1.31 27.55 -18.02
N LYS A 192 0.77 27.59 -19.24
CA LYS A 192 -0.56 27.08 -19.55
C LYS A 192 -0.56 25.55 -19.62
N ASN A 193 -1.73 24.98 -19.43
CA ASN A 193 -1.94 23.54 -19.61
C ASN A 193 -1.45 23.08 -20.99
N GLY A 194 -0.68 22.00 -21.02
CA GLY A 194 -0.04 21.48 -22.23
C GLY A 194 1.22 22.20 -22.71
N GLU A 195 1.63 23.31 -22.07
CA GLU A 195 2.82 24.08 -22.46
C GLU A 195 4.00 23.94 -21.47
N LYS A 196 3.80 23.26 -20.33
CA LYS A 196 4.78 23.19 -19.23
C LYS A 196 5.93 22.22 -19.55
N HIS A 197 6.91 22.70 -20.29
CA HIS A 197 8.15 21.97 -20.56
C HIS A 197 9.31 22.55 -19.74
N ILE A 198 10.10 21.70 -19.12
CA ILE A 198 11.31 22.17 -18.41
C ILE A 198 12.34 22.69 -19.42
N LYS A 199 12.81 23.93 -19.22
CA LYS A 199 13.89 24.51 -20.02
C LYS A 199 15.18 23.74 -19.81
N PRO A 200 15.88 23.25 -20.86
CA PRO A 200 17.12 22.48 -20.70
C PRO A 200 18.21 23.18 -19.89
N VAL A 201 18.25 24.52 -19.94
CA VAL A 201 19.21 25.32 -19.14
C VAL A 201 19.03 25.13 -17.63
N TYR A 202 17.86 24.67 -17.18
CA TYR A 202 17.54 24.47 -15.76
C TYR A 202 17.60 23.00 -15.32
N TYR A 203 17.98 22.03 -16.15
CA TYR A 203 18.07 20.62 -15.75
C TYR A 203 19.03 20.40 -14.56
N LYS A 204 20.15 21.13 -14.51
CA LYS A 204 21.05 21.10 -13.34
C LYS A 204 20.43 21.73 -12.10
N ALA A 205 19.68 22.81 -12.27
CA ALA A 205 18.98 23.47 -11.17
C ALA A 205 17.88 22.55 -10.58
N LEU A 206 17.11 21.87 -11.44
CA LEU A 206 16.11 20.90 -11.03
C LEU A 206 16.73 19.72 -10.26
N ALA A 207 17.89 19.21 -10.70
CA ALA A 207 18.60 18.17 -9.95
C ALA A 207 19.06 18.64 -8.56
N LYS A 208 19.53 19.89 -8.44
CA LYS A 208 19.84 20.50 -7.14
C LYS A 208 18.62 20.69 -6.27
N TYR A 209 17.49 21.07 -6.87
CA TYR A 209 16.20 21.22 -6.17
C TYR A 209 15.81 19.92 -5.48
N TYR A 210 15.82 18.79 -6.19
CA TYR A 210 15.56 17.48 -5.58
C TYR A 210 16.58 17.12 -4.50
N SER A 211 17.86 17.38 -4.73
CA SER A 211 18.89 17.09 -3.74
C SER A 211 18.68 17.90 -2.45
N LYS A 212 18.37 19.20 -2.57
CA LYS A 212 18.08 20.06 -1.40
C LYS A 212 16.82 19.60 -0.66
N TYR A 213 15.76 19.24 -1.40
CA TYR A 213 14.55 18.66 -0.83
C TYR A 213 14.85 17.44 0.04
N LEU A 214 15.55 16.45 -0.52
CA LEU A 214 15.87 15.20 0.16
C LEU A 214 16.77 15.42 1.38
N LYS A 215 17.73 16.32 1.30
CA LYS A 215 18.60 16.73 2.42
C LYS A 215 17.79 17.42 3.52
N ALA A 216 16.99 18.41 3.15
CA ALA A 216 16.19 19.18 4.11
C ALA A 216 15.20 18.29 4.87
N TYR A 217 14.57 17.32 4.21
CA TYR A 217 13.72 16.34 4.87
C TYR A 217 14.52 15.43 5.81
N THR A 218 15.66 14.92 5.36
CA THR A 218 16.56 14.08 6.18
C THR A 218 17.05 14.83 7.42
N ASP A 219 17.45 16.09 7.28
CA ASP A 219 17.91 16.96 8.38
C ASP A 219 16.80 17.21 9.41
N ASN A 220 15.54 17.10 8.96
CA ASN A 220 14.37 17.18 9.81
C ASN A 220 13.84 15.81 10.28
N GLY A 221 14.61 14.74 10.09
CA GLY A 221 14.29 13.39 10.58
C GLY A 221 13.23 12.64 9.76
N VAL A 222 13.02 13.04 8.50
CA VAL A 222 12.15 12.36 7.54
C VAL A 222 12.99 11.84 6.38
N THR A 223 12.92 10.54 6.11
CA THR A 223 13.59 9.93 4.97
C THR A 223 12.61 9.73 3.82
N ILE A 224 12.92 10.27 2.66
CA ILE A 224 12.24 9.96 1.41
C ILE A 224 12.98 8.79 0.77
N ASN A 225 12.30 7.66 0.66
CA ASN A 225 12.91 6.40 0.22
C ASN A 225 12.95 6.30 -1.31
N TYR A 226 11.92 6.86 -1.97
CA TYR A 226 11.76 6.81 -3.43
C TYR A 226 11.39 8.20 -3.96
N LEU A 227 11.90 8.52 -5.14
CA LEU A 227 11.66 9.77 -5.84
C LEU A 227 11.14 9.51 -7.24
N ASN A 228 9.96 10.03 -7.55
CA ASN A 228 9.49 10.24 -8.92
C ASN A 228 9.72 11.70 -9.32
N LEU A 229 10.23 11.94 -10.54
CA LEU A 229 10.55 13.30 -10.92
C LEU A 229 9.30 14.15 -11.17
N PHE A 230 8.25 13.55 -11.71
CA PHE A 230 7.01 14.25 -12.03
C PHE A 230 5.81 13.36 -11.75
N ASN A 231 4.77 13.93 -11.14
CA ASN A 231 3.45 13.34 -11.08
C ASN A 231 2.77 13.53 -12.45
N GLU A 232 2.15 12.48 -12.97
CA GLU A 232 1.35 12.49 -14.21
C GLU A 232 1.97 13.32 -15.34
N ALA A 233 3.24 13.09 -15.67
CA ALA A 233 3.93 13.81 -16.74
C ALA A 233 3.28 13.63 -18.13
N ASP A 234 2.40 12.65 -18.27
CA ASP A 234 1.58 12.37 -19.44
C ASP A 234 0.24 13.15 -19.45
N ASN A 235 -0.10 13.79 -18.34
CA ASN A 235 -1.31 14.61 -18.20
C ASN A 235 -0.97 16.10 -18.43
N PRO A 236 -1.48 16.73 -19.49
CA PRO A 236 -1.14 18.12 -19.83
C PRO A 236 -1.60 19.16 -18.79
N TRP A 237 -2.41 18.76 -17.80
CA TRP A 237 -2.77 19.61 -16.67
C TRP A 237 -1.58 19.90 -15.77
N TYR A 238 -0.77 18.86 -15.46
CA TYR A 238 0.37 18.98 -14.58
C TYR A 238 1.60 19.46 -15.35
N SER A 239 2.03 18.69 -16.34
CA SER A 239 3.21 19.03 -17.14
C SER A 239 3.10 18.43 -18.55
N ASN A 240 3.97 18.85 -19.44
CA ASN A 240 4.18 18.22 -20.74
C ASN A 240 5.63 17.77 -20.88
N VAL A 241 6.16 17.17 -19.81
CA VAL A 241 7.53 16.65 -19.77
C VAL A 241 7.52 15.23 -20.30
N THR A 242 8.11 15.02 -21.46
CA THR A 242 8.13 13.68 -22.08
C THR A 242 8.97 12.68 -21.26
N TYR A 243 8.63 11.40 -21.29
CA TYR A 243 9.39 10.34 -20.62
C TYR A 243 10.81 10.20 -21.15
N LYS A 244 11.09 10.63 -22.38
CA LYS A 244 12.43 10.78 -22.93
C LYS A 244 13.24 11.81 -22.13
N VAL A 245 12.66 12.98 -21.86
CA VAL A 245 13.30 14.03 -21.05
C VAL A 245 13.47 13.55 -19.60
N ILE A 246 12.50 12.84 -19.05
CA ILE A 246 12.65 12.24 -17.71
C ILE A 246 13.82 11.28 -17.68
N GLY A 247 13.97 10.41 -18.67
CA GLY A 247 15.14 9.52 -18.81
C GLY A 247 16.47 10.29 -18.88
N GLU A 248 16.52 11.37 -19.66
CA GLU A 248 17.69 12.25 -19.74
C GLU A 248 18.00 12.90 -18.38
N LEU A 249 16.99 13.42 -17.68
CA LEU A 249 17.15 14.01 -16.35
C LEU A 249 17.69 12.97 -15.34
N ILE A 250 17.15 11.77 -15.34
CA ILE A 250 17.61 10.69 -14.46
C ILE A 250 19.06 10.34 -14.74
N LYS A 251 19.42 10.12 -16.01
CA LYS A 251 20.75 9.67 -16.41
C LYS A 251 21.83 10.73 -16.20
N ASN A 252 21.58 11.96 -16.65
CA ASN A 252 22.63 12.96 -16.81
C ASN A 252 22.65 14.00 -15.68
N TYR A 253 21.57 14.12 -14.89
CA TYR A 253 21.44 15.21 -13.92
C TYR A 253 21.05 14.72 -12.52
N VAL A 254 19.87 14.14 -12.33
CA VAL A 254 19.36 13.78 -11.01
C VAL A 254 20.15 12.62 -10.41
N GLY A 255 20.31 11.51 -11.13
CA GLY A 255 21.06 10.35 -10.64
C GLY A 255 22.50 10.70 -10.22
N PRO A 256 23.30 11.37 -11.07
CA PRO A 256 24.62 11.86 -10.70
C PRO A 256 24.62 12.83 -9.52
N GLN A 257 23.64 13.75 -9.43
CA GLN A 257 23.54 14.70 -8.31
C GLN A 257 23.28 13.98 -6.99
N LEU A 258 22.29 13.07 -6.94
CA LEU A 258 21.97 12.29 -5.72
C LEU A 258 23.19 11.48 -5.27
N LYS A 259 23.88 10.83 -6.22
CA LYS A 259 25.10 10.07 -5.93
C LYS A 259 26.23 10.96 -5.40
N SER A 260 26.47 12.11 -6.03
CA SER A 260 27.47 13.09 -5.58
C SER A 260 27.22 13.58 -4.16
N ASP A 261 25.95 13.75 -3.81
CA ASP A 261 25.52 14.24 -2.51
C ASP A 261 25.36 13.14 -1.45
N GLY A 262 25.68 11.89 -1.79
CA GLY A 262 25.61 10.75 -0.89
C GLY A 262 24.20 10.34 -0.49
N LEU A 263 23.19 10.73 -1.25
CA LEU A 263 21.78 10.41 -1.01
C LEU A 263 21.47 8.98 -1.46
N ARG A 264 20.70 8.27 -0.64
CA ARG A 264 20.32 6.85 -0.87
C ARG A 264 18.91 6.68 -1.42
N THR A 265 18.21 7.76 -1.68
CA THR A 265 16.89 7.76 -2.27
C THR A 265 16.93 7.06 -3.62
N LYS A 266 16.05 6.11 -3.82
CA LYS A 266 15.91 5.35 -5.06
C LYS A 266 15.05 6.12 -6.04
N ILE A 267 15.36 6.03 -7.33
CA ILE A 267 14.56 6.71 -8.37
C ILE A 267 13.56 5.70 -8.92
N GLN A 268 12.33 6.14 -9.08
CA GLN A 268 11.27 5.43 -9.76
C GLN A 268 11.01 6.08 -11.12
N LEU A 269 10.43 5.33 -12.04
CA LEU A 269 9.98 5.82 -13.33
C LEU A 269 8.49 5.60 -13.44
N GLY A 270 7.72 6.68 -13.55
CA GLY A 270 6.30 6.48 -13.71
C GLY A 270 5.44 7.66 -13.35
N GLU A 271 4.51 7.41 -12.44
CA GLU A 271 3.37 8.27 -12.12
C GLU A 271 2.55 8.54 -13.40
N THR A 272 2.36 7.49 -14.24
CA THR A 272 1.44 7.62 -15.37
C THR A 272 0.01 7.70 -14.87
N SER A 273 -0.83 8.54 -15.48
CA SER A 273 -2.23 8.74 -15.09
C SER A 273 -3.08 7.45 -15.11
N ASN A 274 -2.63 6.45 -15.86
CA ASN A 274 -3.28 5.14 -15.91
C ASN A 274 -2.32 4.02 -16.32
N ARG A 275 -2.70 2.76 -16.05
CA ARG A 275 -1.89 1.56 -16.27
C ARG A 275 -1.45 1.37 -17.73
N PRO A 276 -2.34 1.51 -18.77
CA PRO A 276 -1.95 1.37 -20.16
C PRO A 276 -0.90 2.37 -20.65
N GLU A 277 -0.85 3.58 -20.10
CA GLU A 277 0.13 4.59 -20.50
C GLU A 277 1.57 4.12 -20.24
N ALA A 278 1.80 3.33 -19.21
CA ALA A 278 3.13 2.77 -18.92
C ALA A 278 3.71 2.00 -20.11
N MET A 279 2.89 1.20 -20.78
CA MET A 279 3.33 0.44 -21.95
C MET A 279 3.67 1.34 -23.15
N ARG A 280 3.10 2.52 -23.23
CA ARG A 280 3.34 3.51 -24.29
C ARG A 280 4.55 4.40 -23.99
N LYS A 281 4.76 4.76 -22.73
CA LYS A 281 5.70 5.81 -22.30
C LYS A 281 7.06 5.24 -21.85
N PHE A 282 7.09 4.11 -21.15
CA PHE A 282 8.32 3.58 -20.55
C PHE A 282 9.31 2.93 -21.52
N PRO A 283 8.91 2.36 -22.67
CA PRO A 283 9.88 1.74 -23.57
C PRO A 283 10.99 2.70 -24.06
N ASP A 284 10.68 3.97 -24.29
CA ASP A 284 11.65 4.93 -24.79
C ASP A 284 12.78 5.19 -23.78
N PRO A 285 12.55 5.62 -22.53
CA PRO A 285 13.63 5.80 -21.55
C PRO A 285 14.30 4.49 -21.13
N LEU A 286 13.55 3.38 -21.03
CA LEU A 286 14.11 2.08 -20.61
C LEU A 286 14.91 1.37 -21.69
N ALA A 287 14.87 1.83 -22.94
CA ALA A 287 15.78 1.36 -23.99
C ALA A 287 17.23 1.76 -23.73
N ASP A 288 17.49 2.82 -22.97
CA ASP A 288 18.83 3.24 -22.56
C ASP A 288 19.25 2.46 -21.29
N PRO A 289 20.29 1.58 -21.36
CA PRO A 289 20.76 0.82 -20.20
C PRO A 289 21.23 1.71 -19.04
N GLU A 290 21.74 2.93 -19.34
CA GLU A 290 22.19 3.87 -18.34
C GLU A 290 21.04 4.55 -17.59
N VAL A 291 19.86 4.68 -18.21
CA VAL A 291 18.63 5.07 -17.52
C VAL A 291 18.13 3.89 -16.69
N ARG A 292 17.99 2.72 -17.32
CA ARG A 292 17.42 1.53 -16.70
C ARG A 292 18.10 1.12 -15.39
N LYS A 293 19.43 1.17 -15.32
CA LYS A 293 20.18 0.80 -14.10
C LYS A 293 19.94 1.74 -12.92
N ASN A 294 19.41 2.95 -13.16
CA ASN A 294 19.07 3.91 -12.11
C ASN A 294 17.62 3.78 -11.65
N ILE A 295 16.80 2.99 -12.33
CA ILE A 295 15.39 2.80 -11.97
C ILE A 295 15.25 1.65 -11.00
N ASN A 296 14.55 1.90 -9.88
CA ASN A 296 14.25 0.90 -8.88
C ASN A 296 12.92 0.17 -9.14
N SER A 297 11.91 0.90 -9.58
CA SER A 297 10.55 0.39 -9.81
C SER A 297 9.79 1.26 -10.81
N LEU A 298 8.72 0.71 -11.36
CA LEU A 298 7.81 1.39 -12.27
C LEU A 298 6.54 1.77 -11.50
N THR A 299 6.02 2.98 -11.71
CA THR A 299 4.86 3.48 -10.97
C THR A 299 3.73 3.89 -11.93
N VAL A 300 2.51 3.55 -11.57
CA VAL A 300 1.30 3.82 -12.35
C VAL A 300 0.15 4.24 -11.44
N HIS A 301 -0.77 5.04 -11.97
CA HIS A 301 -2.05 5.33 -11.32
C HIS A 301 -3.15 4.39 -11.83
N GLY A 302 -4.27 4.37 -11.13
CA GLY A 302 -5.37 3.45 -11.38
C GLY A 302 -6.59 4.06 -12.11
N TYR A 303 -6.47 5.22 -12.73
CA TYR A 303 -7.60 5.95 -13.29
C TYR A 303 -8.17 5.39 -14.62
N ASP A 304 -7.69 4.24 -15.07
CA ASP A 304 -8.32 3.40 -16.10
C ASP A 304 -9.38 2.43 -15.54
N TRP A 305 -9.41 2.25 -14.22
CA TRP A 305 -10.35 1.47 -13.41
C TRP A 305 -10.28 -0.05 -13.56
N ASP A 306 -10.00 -0.62 -14.72
CA ASP A 306 -10.07 -2.06 -14.97
C ASP A 306 -9.04 -2.65 -15.96
N GLN A 307 -8.11 -1.83 -16.46
CA GLN A 307 -7.11 -2.30 -17.44
C GLN A 307 -5.93 -3.06 -16.77
N PHE A 308 -6.25 -3.93 -15.81
CA PHE A 308 -5.25 -4.67 -15.02
C PHE A 308 -4.33 -5.54 -15.88
N ALA A 309 -4.79 -6.04 -17.04
CA ALA A 309 -3.99 -6.89 -17.93
C ALA A 309 -2.71 -6.20 -18.42
N SER A 310 -2.75 -4.86 -18.59
CA SER A 310 -1.59 -4.07 -19.00
C SER A 310 -0.42 -4.13 -18.02
N LEU A 311 -0.71 -4.36 -16.73
CA LEU A 311 0.33 -4.58 -15.70
C LEU A 311 1.07 -5.90 -15.91
N THR A 312 0.36 -6.97 -16.29
CA THR A 312 0.99 -8.25 -16.62
C THR A 312 1.82 -8.13 -17.90
N GLU A 313 1.38 -7.37 -18.90
CA GLU A 313 2.16 -7.08 -20.10
C GLU A 313 3.43 -6.29 -19.75
N LEU A 314 3.32 -5.28 -18.89
CA LEU A 314 4.44 -4.47 -18.40
C LEU A 314 5.45 -5.34 -17.65
N HIS A 315 4.99 -6.20 -16.72
CA HIS A 315 5.84 -7.15 -16.01
C HIS A 315 6.56 -8.11 -16.96
N ASN A 316 5.86 -8.67 -17.92
CA ASN A 316 6.46 -9.60 -18.89
C ASN A 316 7.57 -8.93 -19.72
N LYS A 317 7.45 -7.63 -19.96
CA LYS A 317 8.45 -6.84 -20.68
C LYS A 317 9.64 -6.44 -19.81
N TYR A 318 9.40 -6.16 -18.52
CA TYR A 318 10.39 -5.68 -17.54
C TYR A 318 10.30 -6.48 -16.24
N PRO A 319 10.61 -7.80 -16.26
CA PRO A 319 10.34 -8.69 -15.12
C PRO A 319 11.24 -8.42 -13.90
N ASP A 320 12.32 -7.69 -14.06
CA ASP A 320 13.25 -7.27 -13.02
C ASP A 320 12.85 -5.96 -12.32
N LEU A 321 11.85 -5.23 -12.84
CA LEU A 321 11.38 -3.99 -12.24
C LEU A 321 10.03 -4.20 -11.54
N PRO A 322 9.94 -4.04 -10.20
CA PRO A 322 8.67 -4.06 -9.50
C PRO A 322 7.72 -2.99 -10.03
N ILE A 323 6.43 -3.30 -10.05
CA ILE A 323 5.38 -2.36 -10.45
C ILE A 323 4.62 -1.91 -9.20
N TRP A 324 4.44 -0.61 -9.03
CA TRP A 324 3.66 -0.01 -7.95
C TRP A 324 2.46 0.73 -8.52
N GLN A 325 1.30 0.53 -7.92
CA GLN A 325 0.15 1.40 -8.11
C GLN A 325 0.22 2.46 -7.00
N THR A 326 0.51 3.70 -7.39
CA THR A 326 0.89 4.76 -6.45
C THR A 326 -0.18 5.81 -6.23
N GLU A 327 -1.26 5.77 -7.04
CA GLU A 327 -2.37 6.69 -6.87
C GLU A 327 -3.66 6.19 -7.52
N VAL A 328 -4.75 6.34 -6.79
CA VAL A 328 -6.13 6.25 -7.30
C VAL A 328 -7.09 6.80 -6.26
N CYS A 329 -8.13 7.49 -6.68
CA CYS A 329 -9.26 7.90 -5.83
C CYS A 329 -10.50 8.18 -6.67
N TYR A 330 -11.64 8.33 -6.02
CA TYR A 330 -12.80 9.01 -6.64
C TYR A 330 -12.68 10.51 -6.44
N ALA A 331 -13.05 11.25 -7.49
CA ALA A 331 -13.37 12.65 -7.39
C ALA A 331 -14.82 12.90 -7.81
N ARG A 332 -15.45 13.92 -7.27
CA ARG A 332 -16.79 14.35 -7.65
C ARG A 332 -16.75 15.80 -8.13
N VAL A 333 -17.42 16.03 -9.24
CA VAL A 333 -17.73 17.39 -9.73
C VAL A 333 -19.25 17.56 -9.72
N ASN A 334 -19.77 18.55 -8.99
CA ASN A 334 -21.20 18.90 -8.97
C ASN A 334 -22.13 17.69 -8.76
N ASP A 335 -21.86 16.87 -7.73
CA ASP A 335 -22.62 15.65 -7.42
C ASP A 335 -22.61 14.57 -8.52
N GLN A 336 -21.85 14.78 -9.58
CA GLN A 336 -21.55 13.77 -10.58
C GLN A 336 -20.14 13.23 -10.34
N PRO A 337 -19.90 11.94 -10.53
CA PRO A 337 -18.55 11.40 -10.54
C PRO A 337 -17.73 12.07 -11.64
N SER A 338 -16.61 12.68 -11.28
CA SER A 338 -15.59 13.09 -12.23
C SER A 338 -14.58 11.98 -12.39
N ASN A 339 -13.92 11.76 -13.42
CA ASN A 339 -12.95 10.66 -13.66
C ASN A 339 -13.57 9.26 -13.83
N GLU A 340 -14.88 9.17 -14.09
CA GLU A 340 -15.45 7.88 -14.50
C GLU A 340 -15.29 7.65 -15.99
N PRO A 341 -14.99 6.41 -16.41
CA PRO A 341 -15.22 6.05 -17.81
C PRO A 341 -16.71 6.24 -18.12
N PRO A 342 -17.09 6.89 -19.21
CA PRO A 342 -18.49 7.18 -19.54
C PRO A 342 -19.40 5.95 -19.65
N GLU A 343 -18.85 4.76 -19.60
CA GLU A 343 -19.52 3.47 -19.78
C GLU A 343 -19.80 2.71 -18.47
N ARG A 344 -19.36 3.24 -17.31
CA ARG A 344 -19.58 2.62 -16.01
C ARG A 344 -20.38 3.53 -15.09
N PRO A 345 -21.61 3.19 -14.75
CA PRO A 345 -22.24 3.79 -13.59
C PRO A 345 -21.52 3.23 -12.35
N LEU A 346 -20.42 3.86 -11.96
CA LEU A 346 -19.90 3.62 -10.62
C LEU A 346 -20.95 4.13 -9.63
N PRO A 347 -21.24 3.39 -8.56
CA PRO A 347 -22.08 3.92 -7.53
C PRO A 347 -21.49 5.23 -7.06
N VAL A 348 -22.31 6.25 -6.97
CA VAL A 348 -21.98 7.51 -6.31
C VAL A 348 -21.16 7.19 -5.06
N PRO A 349 -19.95 7.77 -4.85
CA PRO A 349 -19.15 7.45 -3.69
C PRO A 349 -20.00 7.58 -2.45
N VAL A 350 -20.37 6.44 -1.89
CA VAL A 350 -21.11 6.40 -0.63
C VAL A 350 -20.01 6.41 0.40
N TYR A 351 -19.90 7.49 1.14
CA TYR A 351 -18.91 7.64 2.21
C TYR A 351 -19.23 6.72 3.40
N ASP A 352 -19.54 5.47 3.11
CA ASP A 352 -19.84 4.43 4.08
C ASP A 352 -19.03 3.14 3.81
N PHE A 353 -19.46 2.04 4.40
CA PHE A 353 -18.76 0.77 4.26
C PHE A 353 -18.92 0.11 2.88
N SER A 354 -20.01 0.38 2.16
CA SER A 354 -20.33 -0.32 0.91
C SER A 354 -19.28 -0.09 -0.20
N ASP A 355 -18.61 1.05 -0.17
CA ASP A 355 -17.56 1.42 -1.11
C ASP A 355 -16.30 0.53 -1.01
N GLY A 356 -16.08 -0.10 0.13
CA GLY A 356 -14.91 -0.95 0.36
C GLY A 356 -14.80 -2.13 -0.60
N GLU A 357 -15.91 -2.68 -1.05
CA GLU A 357 -15.92 -3.82 -1.97
C GLU A 357 -15.29 -3.46 -3.32
N PHE A 358 -15.62 -2.28 -3.86
CA PHE A 358 -15.01 -1.79 -5.10
C PHE A 358 -13.48 -1.66 -4.96
N TRP A 359 -13.03 -0.96 -3.93
CA TRP A 359 -11.60 -0.76 -3.67
C TRP A 359 -10.87 -2.06 -3.36
N GLY A 360 -11.47 -2.94 -2.58
CA GLY A 360 -10.91 -4.25 -2.27
C GLY A 360 -10.69 -5.10 -3.52
N ASN A 361 -11.64 -5.08 -4.46
CA ASN A 361 -11.50 -5.78 -5.74
C ASN A 361 -10.41 -5.16 -6.61
N MET A 362 -10.27 -3.83 -6.64
CA MET A 362 -9.19 -3.16 -7.36
C MET A 362 -7.83 -3.58 -6.80
N ILE A 363 -7.62 -3.49 -5.48
CA ILE A 363 -6.38 -3.93 -4.83
C ILE A 363 -6.10 -5.40 -5.18
N MET A 364 -7.10 -6.27 -5.06
CA MET A 364 -6.95 -7.69 -5.34
C MET A 364 -6.52 -7.95 -6.79
N ASN A 365 -7.12 -7.24 -7.74
CA ASN A 365 -6.81 -7.40 -9.16
C ASN A 365 -5.43 -6.83 -9.50
N ASP A 366 -5.02 -5.71 -8.93
CA ASP A 366 -3.67 -5.18 -9.04
C ASP A 366 -2.64 -6.18 -8.51
N MET A 367 -2.87 -6.74 -7.30
CA MET A 367 -1.97 -7.78 -6.74
C MET A 367 -1.89 -9.02 -7.65
N LYS A 368 -2.99 -9.45 -8.26
CA LYS A 368 -3.00 -10.59 -9.20
C LYS A 368 -2.23 -10.29 -10.49
N ASN A 369 -2.09 -9.01 -10.83
CA ASN A 369 -1.39 -8.51 -12.01
C ASN A 369 -0.05 -7.84 -11.69
N TRP A 370 0.71 -8.40 -10.74
CA TRP A 370 2.11 -8.07 -10.45
C TRP A 370 2.39 -6.77 -9.70
N VAL A 371 1.37 -6.06 -9.20
CA VAL A 371 1.61 -4.90 -8.35
C VAL A 371 2.26 -5.33 -7.04
N SER A 372 3.34 -4.63 -6.65
CA SER A 372 4.14 -4.88 -5.45
C SER A 372 3.81 -3.91 -4.31
N ALA A 373 3.39 -2.71 -4.62
CA ALA A 373 2.89 -1.73 -3.63
C ALA A 373 1.59 -1.10 -4.12
N TRP A 374 0.72 -0.74 -3.18
CA TRP A 374 -0.56 -0.12 -3.49
C TRP A 374 -0.84 1.05 -2.57
N ILE A 375 -1.01 2.26 -3.13
CA ILE A 375 -1.17 3.51 -2.39
C ILE A 375 -2.44 4.22 -2.87
N TYR A 376 -3.26 4.64 -1.92
CA TYR A 376 -4.47 5.40 -2.18
C TYR A 376 -4.23 6.90 -2.08
N TRP A 377 -4.83 7.67 -2.94
CA TRP A 377 -4.93 9.13 -2.87
C TRP A 377 -6.24 9.50 -2.20
N ASN A 378 -6.24 10.15 -1.26
CA ASN A 378 -6.17 10.88 -0.08
C ASN A 378 -6.37 10.02 1.21
N MET A 379 -5.48 10.08 2.16
CA MET A 379 -5.62 9.31 3.40
C MET A 379 -6.72 9.88 4.30
N ILE A 380 -6.76 11.18 4.50
CA ILE A 380 -7.70 11.85 5.41
C ILE A 380 -8.22 13.11 4.74
N LEU A 381 -9.54 13.26 4.69
CA LEU A 381 -10.22 14.49 4.27
C LEU A 381 -11.38 14.81 5.21
N ASP A 382 -11.99 15.99 5.03
CA ASP A 382 -13.16 16.39 5.78
C ASP A 382 -14.48 15.86 5.18
N GLN A 383 -15.58 16.22 5.80
CA GLN A 383 -16.93 15.82 5.38
C GLN A 383 -17.35 16.32 3.99
N ASN A 384 -16.59 17.27 3.43
CA ASN A 384 -16.83 17.82 2.11
C ASN A 384 -15.87 17.26 1.05
N GLY A 385 -14.98 16.31 1.44
CA GLY A 385 -13.96 15.77 0.54
C GLY A 385 -12.78 16.72 0.29
N GLY A 386 -12.52 17.61 1.24
CA GLY A 386 -11.42 18.58 1.26
C GLY A 386 -10.74 18.67 2.65
N PRO A 387 -10.18 19.84 3.04
CA PRO A 387 -10.07 21.06 2.25
C PRO A 387 -9.03 20.96 1.12
N TRP A 388 -9.22 21.71 0.06
CA TRP A 388 -8.28 21.82 -1.04
C TRP A 388 -8.11 23.28 -1.44
N LEU A 389 -6.99 23.58 -2.12
CA LEU A 389 -6.64 24.95 -2.47
C LEU A 389 -6.75 25.25 -3.96
N VAL A 390 -6.74 24.29 -4.78
CA VAL A 390 -6.12 24.31 -6.08
C VAL A 390 -6.95 24.86 -7.20
N SER A 391 -8.05 25.21 -6.88
CA SER A 391 -9.10 25.55 -7.73
C SER A 391 -8.90 26.67 -8.71
N GLU A 392 -8.28 27.74 -8.31
CA GLU A 392 -8.03 28.85 -9.23
C GLU A 392 -7.03 28.47 -10.33
N ILE A 393 -6.08 27.59 -10.02
CA ILE A 393 -5.06 27.12 -10.96
C ILE A 393 -5.64 26.12 -11.96
N HIS A 394 -6.57 25.27 -11.52
CA HIS A 394 -7.20 24.23 -12.35
C HIS A 394 -8.60 24.59 -12.84
N GLY A 395 -9.10 25.77 -12.53
CA GLY A 395 -10.36 26.29 -13.05
C GLY A 395 -11.62 25.74 -12.39
N ASP A 396 -11.51 24.96 -11.32
CA ASP A 396 -12.66 24.44 -10.59
C ASP A 396 -12.38 24.18 -9.10
N PRO A 397 -12.53 25.25 -8.31
CA PRO A 397 -12.22 25.22 -6.88
C PRO A 397 -13.12 24.42 -6.01
N ASP A 398 -14.37 24.45 -6.30
CA ASP A 398 -15.37 24.03 -5.33
C ASP A 398 -15.86 22.59 -5.59
N ASN A 399 -15.36 21.95 -6.65
CA ASN A 399 -15.92 20.70 -7.14
C ASN A 399 -14.98 19.48 -7.10
N ASN A 400 -13.72 19.62 -6.72
CA ASN A 400 -12.79 18.50 -6.59
C ASN A 400 -12.98 17.76 -5.26
N ARG A 401 -14.20 17.37 -4.95
CA ARG A 401 -14.51 16.57 -3.76
C ARG A 401 -14.03 15.16 -3.98
N GLN A 402 -13.14 14.71 -3.10
CA GLN A 402 -12.56 13.37 -3.21
C GLN A 402 -12.93 12.49 -2.03
N HIS A 403 -12.87 11.18 -2.25
CA HIS A 403 -13.18 10.17 -1.25
C HIS A 403 -11.91 9.79 -0.48
N PRO A 404 -11.86 9.90 0.86
CA PRO A 404 -10.68 9.53 1.65
C PRO A 404 -10.81 8.15 2.28
N VAL A 405 -9.69 7.65 2.80
CA VAL A 405 -9.67 6.46 3.67
C VAL A 405 -10.37 6.74 5.00
N VAL A 406 -10.16 7.93 5.57
CA VAL A 406 -10.79 8.38 6.83
C VAL A 406 -11.41 9.76 6.64
N ILE A 407 -12.66 9.91 7.05
CA ILE A 407 -13.36 11.19 7.07
C ILE A 407 -13.32 11.76 8.47
N ILE A 408 -12.88 13.02 8.60
CA ILE A 408 -12.98 13.79 9.85
C ILE A 408 -13.96 14.95 9.63
N ASN A 409 -15.13 14.86 10.22
CA ASN A 409 -16.04 16.00 10.23
C ASN A 409 -15.47 17.10 11.12
N ARG A 410 -15.00 18.18 10.50
CA ARG A 410 -14.28 19.27 11.20
C ARG A 410 -15.17 20.07 12.13
N GLU A 411 -16.49 20.04 11.97
CA GLU A 411 -17.47 20.70 12.81
C GLU A 411 -17.83 19.84 14.02
N THR A 412 -18.32 18.62 13.77
CA THR A 412 -18.81 17.72 14.83
C THR A 412 -17.70 16.91 15.49
N LYS A 413 -16.49 16.91 14.95
CA LYS A 413 -15.32 16.11 15.37
C LYS A 413 -15.53 14.60 15.23
N LYS A 414 -16.56 14.16 14.51
CA LYS A 414 -16.80 12.75 14.24
C LYS A 414 -15.74 12.22 13.26
N VAL A 415 -15.13 11.11 13.62
CA VAL A 415 -14.22 10.32 12.76
C VAL A 415 -14.97 9.14 12.19
N THR A 416 -14.88 8.94 10.88
CA THR A 416 -15.48 7.80 10.17
C THR A 416 -14.41 7.07 9.37
N TYR A 417 -14.20 5.80 9.67
CA TYR A 417 -13.38 4.90 8.87
C TYR A 417 -14.28 4.32 7.77
N THR A 418 -13.92 4.57 6.50
CA THR A 418 -14.73 4.17 5.34
C THR A 418 -14.61 2.66 5.06
N GLY A 419 -15.41 2.14 4.16
CA GLY A 419 -15.26 0.77 3.69
C GLY A 419 -13.87 0.51 3.11
N LEU A 420 -13.33 1.48 2.37
CA LEU A 420 -11.97 1.44 1.87
C LEU A 420 -10.93 1.23 3.00
N TYR A 421 -11.04 1.93 4.15
CA TYR A 421 -10.14 1.70 5.28
C TYR A 421 -10.11 0.22 5.68
N TYR A 422 -11.28 -0.39 5.85
CA TYR A 422 -11.36 -1.78 6.32
C TYR A 422 -10.83 -2.77 5.26
N TYR A 423 -11.20 -2.58 4.00
CA TYR A 423 -10.71 -3.46 2.93
C TYR A 423 -9.19 -3.32 2.73
N LEU A 424 -8.66 -2.10 2.68
CA LEU A 424 -7.21 -1.86 2.59
C LEU A 424 -6.46 -2.42 3.82
N ALA A 425 -7.06 -2.33 5.02
CA ALA A 425 -6.48 -2.89 6.22
C ALA A 425 -6.34 -4.42 6.18
N HIS A 426 -7.21 -5.15 5.49
CA HIS A 426 -7.04 -6.59 5.26
C HIS A 426 -5.79 -6.93 4.44
N PHE A 427 -5.34 -6.03 3.60
CA PHE A 427 -4.06 -6.18 2.90
C PHE A 427 -2.90 -5.68 3.78
N ALA A 428 -2.94 -4.43 4.21
CA ALA A 428 -1.83 -3.77 4.88
C ALA A 428 -1.43 -4.44 6.22
N LYS A 429 -2.41 -4.82 7.04
CA LYS A 429 -2.18 -5.42 8.35
C LYS A 429 -1.58 -6.81 8.28
N PHE A 430 -2.04 -7.62 7.34
CA PHE A 430 -1.72 -9.05 7.32
C PHE A 430 -0.63 -9.42 6.31
N ILE A 431 -0.45 -8.65 5.24
CA ILE A 431 0.57 -8.85 4.22
C ILE A 431 1.66 -7.80 4.44
N ARG A 432 2.80 -8.24 4.94
CA ARG A 432 3.86 -7.32 5.38
C ARG A 432 4.97 -7.19 4.31
N PRO A 433 5.74 -6.09 4.32
CA PRO A 433 6.86 -5.91 3.40
C PRO A 433 7.77 -7.14 3.32
N GLY A 434 8.06 -7.57 2.10
CA GLY A 434 8.82 -8.78 1.81
C GLY A 434 8.00 -10.07 1.80
N ALA A 435 6.66 -9.99 1.91
CA ALA A 435 5.79 -11.12 1.59
C ALA A 435 5.85 -11.43 0.10
N TYR A 436 5.65 -12.69 -0.28
CA TYR A 436 5.47 -13.09 -1.66
C TYR A 436 4.02 -13.47 -1.93
N ARG A 437 3.46 -12.99 -3.05
CA ARG A 437 2.22 -13.57 -3.55
C ARG A 437 2.53 -15.00 -4.01
N ILE A 438 1.66 -15.94 -3.64
CA ILE A 438 1.79 -17.36 -3.99
C ILE A 438 0.58 -17.81 -4.80
N LYS A 439 0.72 -18.96 -5.48
CA LYS A 439 -0.35 -19.49 -6.31
C LYS A 439 -1.55 -19.90 -5.48
N ALA A 440 -2.69 -19.35 -5.84
CA ALA A 440 -4.00 -19.77 -5.38
C ALA A 440 -4.90 -19.95 -6.61
N GLY A 441 -5.71 -21.00 -6.63
CA GLY A 441 -6.58 -21.32 -7.77
C GLY A 441 -7.64 -22.33 -7.39
N GLY A 442 -8.61 -22.57 -8.30
CA GLY A 442 -9.70 -23.51 -8.12
C GLY A 442 -11.02 -22.94 -8.63
N GLU A 443 -12.08 -23.75 -8.53
CA GLU A 443 -13.45 -23.32 -8.88
C GLU A 443 -14.04 -22.56 -7.70
N SER A 444 -13.96 -21.24 -7.74
CA SER A 444 -14.32 -20.37 -6.62
C SER A 444 -15.59 -19.55 -6.83
N GLY A 445 -16.33 -19.76 -7.93
CA GLY A 445 -17.53 -19.00 -8.24
C GLY A 445 -17.23 -17.49 -8.38
N SER A 446 -18.01 -16.67 -7.69
CA SER A 446 -17.88 -15.20 -7.70
C SER A 446 -16.83 -14.66 -6.72
N LEU A 447 -16.09 -15.52 -6.00
CA LEU A 447 -15.10 -15.09 -5.02
C LEU A 447 -13.86 -14.53 -5.69
N ASN A 448 -13.38 -13.37 -5.22
CA ASN A 448 -12.09 -12.81 -5.60
C ASN A 448 -11.07 -13.02 -4.47
N TYR A 449 -9.91 -13.62 -4.76
CA TYR A 449 -8.96 -14.01 -3.73
C TYR A 449 -7.51 -13.99 -4.21
N ALA A 450 -6.60 -13.82 -3.25
CA ALA A 450 -5.17 -14.03 -3.43
C ALA A 450 -4.51 -14.53 -2.14
N ALA A 451 -3.46 -15.31 -2.29
CA ALA A 451 -2.69 -15.89 -1.19
C ALA A 451 -1.27 -15.34 -1.17
N PHE A 452 -0.72 -15.23 0.05
CA PHE A 452 0.60 -14.68 0.30
C PHE A 452 1.33 -15.49 1.38
N VAL A 453 2.65 -15.43 1.38
CA VAL A 453 3.51 -15.91 2.46
C VAL A 453 4.40 -14.79 2.94
N ASN A 454 4.30 -14.45 4.22
CA ASN A 454 5.14 -13.44 4.86
C ASN A 454 6.55 -13.98 5.14
N ARG A 455 7.51 -13.07 5.39
CA ARG A 455 8.89 -13.43 5.76
C ARG A 455 8.99 -14.26 7.05
N ASP A 456 8.05 -14.10 7.96
CA ASP A 456 7.95 -14.88 9.19
C ASP A 456 7.38 -16.31 8.99
N GLY A 457 7.10 -16.68 7.75
CA GLY A 457 6.53 -17.97 7.37
C GLY A 457 5.02 -18.09 7.57
N ASN A 458 4.35 -17.05 8.04
CA ASN A 458 2.89 -17.04 8.11
C ASN A 458 2.26 -16.90 6.71
N PHE A 459 1.26 -17.70 6.46
CA PHE A 459 0.43 -17.62 5.25
C PHE A 459 -0.77 -16.70 5.48
N VAL A 460 -1.17 -16.03 4.42
CA VAL A 460 -2.33 -15.13 4.39
C VAL A 460 -3.15 -15.44 3.14
N LEU A 461 -4.45 -15.63 3.31
CA LEU A 461 -5.40 -15.72 2.20
C LEU A 461 -6.47 -14.65 2.41
N ASN A 462 -6.55 -13.69 1.51
CA ASN A 462 -7.64 -12.73 1.44
C ASN A 462 -8.69 -13.22 0.45
N ILE A 463 -9.97 -13.18 0.87
CA ILE A 463 -11.12 -13.59 0.06
C ILE A 463 -12.16 -12.48 0.12
N ILE A 464 -12.58 -11.97 -1.02
CA ILE A 464 -13.70 -11.04 -1.17
C ILE A 464 -14.89 -11.81 -1.69
N ASN A 465 -16.02 -11.68 -1.01
CA ASN A 465 -17.32 -12.18 -1.42
C ASN A 465 -18.19 -11.00 -1.84
N ASN A 466 -18.43 -10.88 -3.15
CA ASN A 466 -19.24 -9.80 -3.74
C ASN A 466 -20.73 -10.12 -3.82
N GLY A 467 -21.15 -11.23 -3.24
CA GLY A 467 -22.56 -11.70 -3.30
C GLY A 467 -23.11 -12.09 -1.94
N ASP A 468 -24.13 -12.91 -1.96
CA ASP A 468 -24.80 -13.43 -0.76
C ASP A 468 -23.88 -14.26 0.15
N GLU A 469 -24.31 -14.50 1.36
CA GLU A 469 -23.60 -15.38 2.31
C GLU A 469 -23.35 -16.75 1.69
N THR A 470 -22.10 -17.20 1.75
CA THR A 470 -21.66 -18.46 1.18
C THR A 470 -20.59 -19.13 2.03
N ALA A 471 -20.06 -20.25 1.56
CA ALA A 471 -18.88 -20.87 2.15
C ALA A 471 -17.94 -21.32 1.04
N CYS A 472 -16.65 -21.35 1.33
CA CYS A 472 -15.65 -21.94 0.45
C CYS A 472 -14.80 -22.98 1.18
N LYS A 473 -14.29 -23.92 0.43
CA LYS A 473 -13.31 -24.91 0.86
C LYS A 473 -11.92 -24.39 0.53
N VAL A 474 -11.07 -24.25 1.53
CA VAL A 474 -9.66 -23.90 1.34
C VAL A 474 -8.82 -25.14 1.49
N LYS A 475 -8.03 -25.48 0.48
CA LYS A 475 -7.08 -26.60 0.49
C LYS A 475 -5.65 -26.09 0.56
N TRP A 476 -4.90 -26.63 1.49
CA TRP A 476 -3.49 -26.36 1.67
C TRP A 476 -2.74 -27.64 2.07
N ASN A 477 -1.83 -28.10 1.22
CA ASN A 477 -1.23 -29.43 1.31
C ASN A 477 -2.30 -30.54 1.36
N SER A 478 -2.25 -31.43 2.35
CA SER A 478 -3.26 -32.48 2.57
C SER A 478 -4.45 -32.02 3.43
N MET A 479 -4.43 -30.77 3.87
CA MET A 479 -5.43 -30.24 4.82
C MET A 479 -6.51 -29.43 4.11
N THR A 480 -7.67 -29.38 4.73
CA THR A 480 -8.83 -28.64 4.23
C THR A 480 -9.49 -27.88 5.39
N ALA A 481 -9.90 -26.66 5.11
CA ALA A 481 -10.77 -25.89 6.01
C ALA A 481 -11.98 -25.38 5.23
N VAL A 482 -13.14 -25.33 5.88
CA VAL A 482 -14.32 -24.69 5.30
C VAL A 482 -14.57 -23.37 6.00
N GLN A 483 -14.51 -22.30 5.22
CA GLN A 483 -14.71 -20.94 5.68
C GLN A 483 -16.07 -20.42 5.24
N LYS A 484 -16.90 -20.00 6.21
CA LYS A 484 -18.11 -19.23 5.94
C LYS A 484 -17.73 -17.79 5.62
N LEU A 485 -18.33 -17.23 4.59
CA LEU A 485 -18.13 -15.88 4.09
C LEU A 485 -19.44 -15.13 4.15
N LYS A 486 -19.51 -14.03 4.88
CA LYS A 486 -20.68 -13.16 4.90
C LYS A 486 -20.93 -12.52 3.55
N ALA A 487 -22.16 -12.10 3.31
CA ALA A 487 -22.49 -11.29 2.14
C ALA A 487 -21.67 -9.98 2.14
N HIS A 488 -21.26 -9.54 0.98
CA HIS A 488 -20.52 -8.29 0.77
C HIS A 488 -19.43 -8.07 1.82
N SER A 489 -18.40 -8.93 1.77
CA SER A 489 -17.36 -8.99 2.81
C SER A 489 -15.96 -9.25 2.26
N ILE A 490 -14.98 -8.87 3.05
CA ILE A 490 -13.62 -9.35 2.93
C ILE A 490 -13.24 -10.19 4.15
N THR A 491 -12.64 -11.36 3.92
CA THR A 491 -12.18 -12.28 4.96
C THR A 491 -10.72 -12.61 4.76
N THR A 492 -9.92 -12.46 5.81
CA THR A 492 -8.51 -12.87 5.85
C THR A 492 -8.36 -14.11 6.71
N LEU A 493 -7.77 -15.16 6.16
CA LEU A 493 -7.31 -16.33 6.89
C LEU A 493 -5.79 -16.21 7.08
N LYS A 494 -5.33 -16.39 8.31
CA LYS A 494 -3.90 -16.39 8.66
C LYS A 494 -3.53 -17.67 9.41
N TRP A 495 -2.46 -18.34 8.99
CA TRP A 495 -1.95 -19.55 9.63
C TRP A 495 -0.42 -19.66 9.49
N ALA A 496 0.21 -20.39 10.38
CA ALA A 496 1.62 -20.76 10.28
C ALA A 496 1.78 -22.12 9.57
N ASN A 497 2.97 -22.36 9.04
CA ASN A 497 3.34 -23.70 8.59
C ASN A 497 3.44 -24.59 9.84
N PRO A 498 2.77 -25.78 9.88
CA PRO A 498 2.85 -26.69 11.02
C PRO A 498 4.22 -27.25 11.23
#